data_e2d2600e8a10569de6dce8759fa580ab
#
_entry.id   e2d2600e8a10569de6dce8759fa580ab
#
_cell.length_a   1.000
_cell.length_b   1.000
_cell.length_c   1.000
_cell.angle_alpha   90.00
_cell.angle_beta   90.00
_cell.angle_gamma   90.00
#
_symmetry.space_group_name_H-M   'P 1'
#
loop_
_entity.id
_entity.type
_entity.pdbx_description
1 polymer ?
#
loop_
_entity_poly.entity_id
_entity_poly.type
_entity_poly.pdbx_seq_one_letter_code
_entity_poly.pdbx_strand_id
1 'polypeptide(L)'
;MKYLKSIEESFGMIDKKKFKTRDDVKLYLKKEIERQGEHVVIRDLDLTGVKNLAFLFTNIAESVVTMDLSGWKTSDVENMNSVFMFPEKNNRLTSLNLSGWDTSNVKCMSAMFHNCTKLKSLDLSDFDTSNVTDMRTMFCGCESLESLDLSGFDTSRVERMECMFDECFKLKHINISIWDTSNVEDMHSMFFNCTNLESLNLSKWNVSKVRNMHRMFDGCTSLKTLDLSGWKTPNLETTQYMFLDCSFLTSLKLTGWELPSNVDSEGMFSRCASPYDIVNGKLIKK
;
A
#
# COMPACT_ATOMS: atom_id res chain seq x y z
N MET A 1 5.16 30.90 32.60
CA MET A 1 5.77 31.68 31.51
C MET A 1 7.27 31.51 31.33
N LYS A 2 8.10 31.35 32.36
CA LYS A 2 9.55 31.08 32.18
C LYS A 2 9.87 29.70 31.60
N TYR A 3 9.07 28.68 31.91
CA TYR A 3 9.27 27.30 31.40
C TYR A 3 8.94 27.18 29.89
N LEU A 4 7.91 27.89 29.40
CA LEU A 4 7.57 27.91 27.96
C LEU A 4 8.63 28.67 27.14
N LYS A 5 9.21 29.75 27.66
CA LYS A 5 10.31 30.45 26.97
C LYS A 5 11.60 29.62 26.89
N SER A 6 11.91 28.78 27.89
CA SER A 6 13.10 27.90 27.84
C SER A 6 12.93 26.75 26.85
N ILE A 7 11.68 26.33 26.56
CA ILE A 7 11.36 25.34 25.56
C ILE A 7 11.48 25.98 24.15
N GLU A 8 10.96 27.21 23.96
CA GLU A 8 11.09 27.93 22.69
C GLU A 8 12.55 28.33 22.39
N GLU A 9 13.36 28.68 23.40
CA GLU A 9 14.79 28.98 23.23
C GLU A 9 15.65 27.73 23.00
N SER A 10 15.27 26.53 23.50
CA SER A 10 15.86 25.26 23.12
C SER A 10 15.48 24.83 21.70
N PHE A 11 14.32 25.26 21.19
CA PHE A 11 13.89 25.07 19.79
C PHE A 11 14.56 26.05 18.84
N GLY A 12 15.19 27.13 19.30
CA GLY A 12 15.76 28.22 18.52
C GLY A 12 17.14 27.96 17.91
N MET A 13 17.75 26.80 18.15
CA MET A 13 19.02 26.41 17.53
C MET A 13 18.97 25.01 16.93
N ILE A 14 17.92 24.69 16.15
CA ILE A 14 18.14 23.78 15.03
C ILE A 14 18.89 24.63 14.01
N ASP A 15 20.22 24.66 14.14
CA ASP A 15 21.10 25.04 13.06
C ASP A 15 20.48 24.45 11.78
N LYS A 16 20.29 25.24 10.73
CA LYS A 16 19.72 24.80 9.44
C LYS A 16 20.65 23.74 8.85
N LYS A 17 20.70 22.57 9.50
CA LYS A 17 21.57 21.47 9.14
C LYS A 17 21.09 20.93 7.81
N LYS A 18 21.77 21.29 6.77
CA LYS A 18 21.49 20.79 5.44
C LYS A 18 21.92 19.32 5.39
N PHE A 19 20.96 18.41 5.37
CA PHE A 19 21.22 17.00 5.14
C PHE A 19 21.69 16.80 3.70
N LYS A 20 22.67 15.94 3.50
CA LYS A 20 23.19 15.63 2.17
C LYS A 20 22.79 14.23 1.73
N THR A 21 22.59 13.35 2.69
CA THR A 21 22.32 11.93 2.44
C THR A 21 21.20 11.43 3.35
N ARG A 22 20.57 10.32 2.97
CA ARG A 22 19.64 9.57 3.82
C ARG A 22 20.26 9.22 5.18
N ASP A 23 21.52 8.82 5.19
CA ASP A 23 22.18 8.36 6.42
C ASP A 23 22.40 9.50 7.42
N ASP A 24 22.63 10.74 6.93
CA ASP A 24 22.65 11.94 7.78
C ASP A 24 21.28 12.15 8.43
N VAL A 25 20.21 12.02 7.65
CA VAL A 25 18.82 12.14 8.15
C VAL A 25 18.53 11.03 9.15
N LYS A 26 18.85 9.77 8.85
CA LYS A 26 18.63 8.61 9.71
C LYS A 26 19.35 8.73 11.04
N LEU A 27 20.58 9.20 11.03
CA LEU A 27 21.36 9.43 12.28
C LEU A 27 20.73 10.52 13.15
N TYR A 28 20.25 11.60 12.54
CA TYR A 28 19.53 12.66 13.24
C TYR A 28 18.23 12.13 13.85
N LEU A 29 17.41 11.43 13.05
CA LEU A 29 16.12 10.86 13.48
C LEU A 29 16.31 9.87 14.64
N LYS A 30 17.35 9.01 14.58
CA LYS A 30 17.64 8.07 15.65
C LYS A 30 17.84 8.79 16.98
N LYS A 31 18.63 9.88 17.01
CA LYS A 31 18.86 10.69 18.21
C LYS A 31 17.58 11.36 18.70
N GLU A 32 16.76 11.89 17.80
CA GLU A 32 15.50 12.52 18.14
C GLU A 32 14.48 11.53 18.69
N ILE A 33 14.40 10.32 18.13
CA ILE A 33 13.53 9.23 18.62
C ILE A 33 14.02 8.79 20.02
N GLU A 34 15.32 8.58 20.22
CA GLU A 34 15.88 8.25 21.53
C GLU A 34 15.56 9.32 22.58
N ARG A 35 15.58 10.61 22.20
CA ARG A 35 15.27 11.75 23.08
C ARG A 35 13.78 11.89 23.40
N GLN A 36 12.90 11.69 22.39
CA GLN A 36 11.46 11.93 22.50
C GLN A 36 10.68 10.68 22.95
N GLY A 37 11.23 9.48 22.75
CA GLY A 37 10.62 8.22 23.15
C GLY A 37 9.45 7.80 22.25
N GLU A 38 8.30 7.48 22.85
CA GLU A 38 7.16 6.88 22.14
C GLU A 38 6.37 7.87 21.26
N HIS A 39 6.48 9.18 21.52
CA HIS A 39 5.71 10.22 20.82
C HIS A 39 6.65 11.21 20.15
N VAL A 40 6.87 11.01 18.86
CA VAL A 40 7.88 11.76 18.10
C VAL A 40 7.22 12.88 17.31
N VAL A 41 7.76 14.09 17.46
CA VAL A 41 7.36 15.29 16.72
C VAL A 41 8.59 15.92 16.09
N ILE A 42 8.73 15.83 14.77
CA ILE A 42 9.82 16.40 13.98
C ILE A 42 9.22 17.04 12.74
N ARG A 43 8.78 18.30 12.84
CA ARG A 43 8.13 19.04 11.78
C ARG A 43 9.12 19.85 10.95
N ASP A 44 8.71 20.23 9.75
CA ASP A 44 9.37 21.21 8.88
C ASP A 44 10.85 20.89 8.57
N LEU A 45 11.21 19.58 8.53
CA LEU A 45 12.57 19.18 8.21
C LEU A 45 12.90 19.49 6.75
N ASP A 46 14.03 20.15 6.52
CA ASP A 46 14.50 20.49 5.18
C ASP A 46 15.36 19.36 4.61
N LEU A 47 14.79 18.61 3.67
CA LEU A 47 15.45 17.51 2.96
C LEU A 47 15.87 17.91 1.53
N THR A 48 15.97 19.21 1.23
CA THR A 48 16.41 19.69 -0.08
C THR A 48 17.76 19.08 -0.48
N GLY A 49 17.81 18.42 -1.62
CA GLY A 49 18.96 17.69 -2.15
C GLY A 49 19.03 16.21 -1.73
N VAL A 50 18.15 15.74 -0.83
CA VAL A 50 18.06 14.30 -0.48
C VAL A 50 17.10 13.61 -1.43
N LYS A 51 17.63 12.78 -2.32
CA LYS A 51 16.81 12.07 -3.34
C LYS A 51 16.27 10.73 -2.90
N ASN A 52 16.83 10.14 -1.87
CA ASN A 52 16.52 8.78 -1.45
C ASN A 52 16.25 8.72 0.06
N LEU A 53 15.05 8.28 0.45
CA LEU A 53 14.66 8.03 1.83
C LEU A 53 14.42 6.54 2.12
N ALA A 54 14.83 5.65 1.22
CA ALA A 54 14.57 4.22 1.39
C ALA A 54 15.05 3.69 2.75
N PHE A 55 14.20 2.91 3.44
CA PHE A 55 14.47 2.32 4.76
C PHE A 55 14.79 3.35 5.86
N LEU A 56 14.24 4.55 5.78
CA LEU A 56 14.61 5.65 6.68
C LEU A 56 14.34 5.31 8.15
N PHE A 57 13.13 4.82 8.48
CA PHE A 57 12.73 4.50 9.85
C PHE A 57 12.93 3.02 10.23
N THR A 58 13.36 2.19 9.31
CA THR A 58 13.62 0.76 9.57
C THR A 58 14.69 0.60 10.65
N ASN A 59 14.38 -0.21 11.68
CA ASN A 59 15.23 -0.50 12.85
C ASN A 59 15.54 0.71 13.74
N ILE A 60 14.76 1.80 13.67
CA ILE A 60 14.94 2.95 14.59
C ILE A 60 13.62 3.44 15.22
N ALA A 61 12.48 2.91 14.80
CA ALA A 61 11.16 3.40 15.21
C ALA A 61 10.24 2.32 15.81
N GLU A 62 10.76 1.15 16.20
CA GLU A 62 9.93 0.02 16.67
C GLU A 62 9.16 0.35 17.96
N SER A 63 9.69 1.21 18.83
CA SER A 63 9.05 1.64 20.07
C SER A 63 8.10 2.82 19.90
N VAL A 64 8.11 3.48 18.73
CA VAL A 64 7.32 4.70 18.50
C VAL A 64 5.85 4.36 18.37
N VAL A 65 5.00 5.12 19.08
CA VAL A 65 3.54 4.98 19.08
C VAL A 65 2.88 6.02 18.19
N THR A 66 3.36 7.25 18.21
CA THR A 66 2.87 8.32 17.33
C THR A 66 4.02 9.09 16.71
N MET A 67 3.85 9.52 15.46
CA MET A 67 4.87 10.25 14.73
C MET A 67 4.23 11.39 13.92
N ASP A 68 4.69 12.61 14.20
CA ASP A 68 4.30 13.80 13.44
C ASP A 68 5.52 14.32 12.67
N LEU A 69 5.47 14.14 11.36
CA LEU A 69 6.51 14.50 10.40
C LEU A 69 6.01 15.54 9.39
N SER A 70 4.98 16.30 9.77
CA SER A 70 4.34 17.26 8.88
C SER A 70 5.31 18.37 8.41
N GLY A 71 5.06 18.89 7.21
CA GLY A 71 5.80 20.00 6.64
C GLY A 71 7.23 19.69 6.18
N TRP A 72 7.63 18.41 6.10
CA TRP A 72 8.94 18.07 5.56
C TRP A 72 9.05 18.50 4.09
N LYS A 73 10.16 19.15 3.74
CA LYS A 73 10.45 19.52 2.34
C LYS A 73 11.03 18.30 1.62
N THR A 74 10.16 17.58 0.94
CA THR A 74 10.48 16.31 0.27
C THR A 74 10.49 16.42 -1.26
N SER A 75 10.38 17.63 -1.83
CA SER A 75 10.26 17.85 -3.28
C SER A 75 11.39 17.24 -4.13
N ASP A 76 12.57 17.04 -3.56
CA ASP A 76 13.70 16.42 -4.30
C ASP A 76 13.73 14.90 -4.18
N VAL A 77 12.82 14.29 -3.38
CA VAL A 77 12.84 12.86 -3.12
C VAL A 77 12.29 12.08 -4.32
N GLU A 78 13.06 11.14 -4.81
CA GLU A 78 12.71 10.26 -5.91
C GLU A 78 12.38 8.83 -5.44
N ASN A 79 12.87 8.42 -4.26
CA ASN A 79 12.72 7.06 -3.75
C ASN A 79 12.26 7.06 -2.29
N MET A 80 11.05 6.53 -2.06
CA MET A 80 10.43 6.33 -0.75
C MET A 80 10.20 4.84 -0.43
N ASN A 81 10.97 3.94 -1.06
CA ASN A 81 10.89 2.51 -0.76
C ASN A 81 11.07 2.24 0.73
N SER A 82 10.16 1.48 1.34
CA SER A 82 10.28 1.00 2.72
C SER A 82 10.55 2.08 3.78
N VAL A 83 10.11 3.34 3.57
CA VAL A 83 10.39 4.45 4.52
C VAL A 83 9.92 4.10 5.93
N PHE A 84 8.70 3.59 6.08
CA PHE A 84 8.09 3.17 7.35
C PHE A 84 7.95 1.65 7.45
N MET A 85 8.79 0.89 6.76
CA MET A 85 8.74 -0.57 6.82
C MET A 85 9.28 -1.09 8.16
N PHE A 86 8.49 -1.95 8.79
CA PHE A 86 8.91 -2.69 9.97
C PHE A 86 9.24 -4.14 9.58
N PRO A 87 10.48 -4.61 9.85
CA PRO A 87 10.87 -5.98 9.51
C PRO A 87 10.05 -7.04 10.22
N GLU A 88 9.59 -6.72 11.44
CA GLU A 88 8.78 -7.59 12.27
C GLU A 88 7.43 -6.93 12.58
N LYS A 89 6.40 -7.77 12.83
CA LYS A 89 5.03 -7.31 13.15
C LYS A 89 4.85 -6.79 14.59
N ASN A 90 5.92 -6.52 15.30
CA ASN A 90 5.90 -6.07 16.70
C ASN A 90 5.93 -4.54 16.88
N ASN A 91 5.85 -3.77 15.80
CA ASN A 91 5.82 -2.32 15.88
C ASN A 91 4.60 -1.79 16.63
N ARG A 92 4.72 -0.56 17.15
CA ARG A 92 3.72 0.10 18.00
C ARG A 92 3.06 1.31 17.36
N LEU A 93 3.41 1.66 16.12
CA LEU A 93 2.96 2.87 15.43
C LEU A 93 1.45 2.83 15.17
N THR A 94 0.71 3.72 15.85
CA THR A 94 -0.76 3.85 15.75
C THR A 94 -1.21 5.10 15.01
N SER A 95 -0.35 6.12 14.92
CA SER A 95 -0.64 7.40 14.26
C SER A 95 0.59 7.95 13.56
N LEU A 96 0.42 8.37 12.33
CA LEU A 96 1.46 8.94 11.47
C LEU A 96 0.88 10.15 10.72
N ASN A 97 1.50 11.31 10.88
CA ASN A 97 1.15 12.54 10.16
C ASN A 97 2.23 12.88 9.14
N LEU A 98 1.87 12.88 7.87
CA LEU A 98 2.72 13.19 6.71
C LEU A 98 2.23 14.41 5.93
N SER A 99 1.35 15.23 6.51
CA SER A 99 0.78 16.37 5.81
C SER A 99 1.86 17.34 5.31
N GLY A 100 1.67 17.82 4.09
CA GLY A 100 2.61 18.74 3.43
C GLY A 100 3.86 18.07 2.83
N TRP A 101 3.91 16.73 2.76
CA TRP A 101 4.95 16.06 1.98
C TRP A 101 4.68 16.24 0.49
N ASP A 102 5.65 16.79 -0.23
CA ASP A 102 5.63 16.85 -1.69
C ASP A 102 6.22 15.57 -2.27
N THR A 103 5.37 14.75 -2.89
CA THR A 103 5.76 13.47 -3.48
C THR A 103 5.80 13.49 -5.01
N SER A 104 5.68 14.67 -5.61
CA SER A 104 5.57 14.85 -7.08
C SER A 104 6.74 14.29 -7.89
N ASN A 105 7.92 14.13 -7.29
CA ASN A 105 9.09 13.54 -7.94
C ASN A 105 9.34 12.08 -7.58
N VAL A 106 8.48 11.48 -6.74
CA VAL A 106 8.68 10.09 -6.28
C VAL A 106 8.33 9.09 -7.37
N LYS A 107 9.24 8.16 -7.62
CA LYS A 107 9.11 7.07 -8.60
C LYS A 107 8.83 5.72 -7.95
N CYS A 108 9.25 5.53 -6.71
CA CYS A 108 9.10 4.27 -5.98
C CYS A 108 8.54 4.50 -4.58
N MET A 109 7.37 3.89 -4.30
CA MET A 109 6.71 3.82 -2.98
C MET A 109 6.56 2.37 -2.49
N SER A 110 7.34 1.45 -3.07
CA SER A 110 7.31 0.03 -2.71
C SER A 110 7.52 -0.16 -1.21
N ALA A 111 6.70 -1.00 -0.56
CA ALA A 111 6.75 -1.33 0.86
C ALA A 111 6.76 -0.12 1.82
N MET A 112 6.27 1.07 1.38
CA MET A 112 6.41 2.30 2.17
C MET A 112 5.85 2.18 3.58
N PHE A 113 4.73 1.46 3.76
CA PHE A 113 4.06 1.23 5.06
C PHE A 113 4.01 -0.27 5.42
N HIS A 114 4.89 -1.08 4.84
CA HIS A 114 4.90 -2.53 5.06
C HIS A 114 5.01 -2.87 6.55
N ASN A 115 4.11 -3.75 7.02
CA ASN A 115 3.99 -4.15 8.43
C ASN A 115 3.69 -3.00 9.41
N CYS A 116 3.04 -1.91 9.01
CA CYS A 116 2.47 -0.95 9.95
C CYS A 116 1.23 -1.54 10.64
N THR A 117 1.41 -2.63 11.42
CA THR A 117 0.34 -3.51 11.92
C THR A 117 -0.66 -2.84 12.84
N LYS A 118 -0.30 -1.72 13.49
CA LYS A 118 -1.14 -1.00 14.47
C LYS A 118 -1.78 0.27 13.93
N LEU A 119 -1.42 0.67 12.70
CA LEU A 119 -1.94 1.87 12.07
C LEU A 119 -3.40 1.64 11.64
N LYS A 120 -4.33 2.47 12.16
CA LYS A 120 -5.78 2.31 11.91
C LYS A 120 -6.29 3.14 10.73
N SER A 121 -5.67 4.27 10.51
CA SER A 121 -5.97 5.19 9.42
C SER A 121 -4.69 5.90 8.98
N LEU A 122 -4.66 6.36 7.75
CA LEU A 122 -3.56 7.11 7.18
C LEU A 122 -4.14 8.12 6.19
N ASP A 123 -3.76 9.38 6.34
CA ASP A 123 -4.12 10.43 5.40
C ASP A 123 -2.98 10.60 4.38
N LEU A 124 -3.29 10.35 3.11
CA LEU A 124 -2.39 10.48 1.97
C LEU A 124 -2.99 11.45 0.91
N SER A 125 -3.91 12.32 1.31
CA SER A 125 -4.60 13.25 0.39
C SER A 125 -3.66 14.25 -0.29
N ASP A 126 -2.51 14.56 0.34
CA ASP A 126 -1.48 15.43 -0.21
C ASP A 126 -0.52 14.70 -1.19
N PHE A 127 -0.63 13.37 -1.34
CA PHE A 127 0.33 12.61 -2.15
C PHE A 127 0.04 12.76 -3.64
N ASP A 128 1.01 13.28 -4.39
CA ASP A 128 1.06 13.20 -5.84
C ASP A 128 1.78 11.91 -6.26
N THR A 129 1.04 10.99 -6.90
CA THR A 129 1.58 9.71 -7.34
C THR A 129 1.79 9.63 -8.85
N SER A 130 1.65 10.75 -9.58
CA SER A 130 1.68 10.80 -11.05
C SER A 130 3.00 10.33 -11.68
N ASN A 131 4.10 10.28 -10.91
CA ASN A 131 5.40 9.78 -11.35
C ASN A 131 5.75 8.39 -10.80
N VAL A 132 4.88 7.80 -9.96
CA VAL A 132 5.17 6.51 -9.32
C VAL A 132 4.99 5.36 -10.30
N THR A 133 5.99 4.49 -10.38
CA THR A 133 5.97 3.27 -11.20
C THR A 133 5.91 1.99 -10.37
N ASP A 134 6.29 2.04 -9.08
CA ASP A 134 6.36 0.87 -8.20
C ASP A 134 5.63 1.13 -6.87
N MET A 135 4.50 0.42 -6.67
CA MET A 135 3.67 0.45 -5.46
C MET A 135 3.58 -0.94 -4.78
N ARG A 136 4.47 -1.88 -5.13
CA ARG A 136 4.46 -3.23 -4.54
C ARG A 136 4.45 -3.19 -3.03
N THR A 137 3.66 -4.07 -2.41
CA THR A 137 3.63 -4.26 -0.96
C THR A 137 3.44 -2.97 -0.15
N MET A 138 2.95 -1.88 -0.77
CA MET A 138 2.94 -0.55 -0.13
C MET A 138 2.23 -0.55 1.23
N PHE A 139 1.14 -1.31 1.38
CA PHE A 139 0.35 -1.45 2.61
C PHE A 139 0.32 -2.89 3.12
N CYS A 140 1.20 -3.77 2.61
CA CYS A 140 1.25 -5.18 3.04
C CYS A 140 1.47 -5.29 4.55
N GLY A 141 0.66 -6.10 5.23
CA GLY A 141 0.72 -6.26 6.69
C GLY A 141 0.18 -5.06 7.48
N CYS A 142 -0.57 -4.14 6.87
CA CYS A 142 -1.29 -3.09 7.60
C CYS A 142 -2.54 -3.68 8.27
N GLU A 143 -2.35 -4.60 9.21
CA GLU A 143 -3.38 -5.46 9.80
C GLU A 143 -4.55 -4.72 10.46
N SER A 144 -4.31 -3.51 11.00
CA SER A 144 -5.31 -2.72 11.72
C SER A 144 -5.96 -1.63 10.89
N LEU A 145 -5.56 -1.45 9.63
CA LEU A 145 -6.08 -0.42 8.74
C LEU A 145 -7.55 -0.72 8.38
N GLU A 146 -8.47 0.14 8.83
CA GLU A 146 -9.92 -0.08 8.68
C GLU A 146 -10.48 0.56 7.41
N SER A 147 -9.91 1.69 7.01
CA SER A 147 -10.25 2.42 5.79
C SER A 147 -9.05 3.17 5.24
N LEU A 148 -9.02 3.36 3.92
CA LEU A 148 -7.99 4.10 3.24
C LEU A 148 -8.60 4.80 2.02
N ASP A 149 -8.44 6.12 1.92
CA ASP A 149 -8.86 6.88 0.74
C ASP A 149 -7.67 7.05 -0.20
N LEU A 150 -7.75 6.41 -1.35
CA LEU A 150 -6.76 6.47 -2.43
C LEU A 150 -7.38 7.04 -3.71
N SER A 151 -8.50 7.74 -3.60
CA SER A 151 -9.19 8.34 -4.75
C SER A 151 -8.37 9.44 -5.45
N GLY A 152 -7.39 10.03 -4.75
CA GLY A 152 -6.45 11.00 -5.31
C GLY A 152 -5.24 10.39 -6.04
N PHE A 153 -5.05 9.06 -5.98
CA PHE A 153 -3.87 8.43 -6.58
C PHE A 153 -3.99 8.38 -8.11
N ASP A 154 -3.02 8.95 -8.81
CA ASP A 154 -2.77 8.71 -10.23
C ASP A 154 -1.92 7.45 -10.38
N THR A 155 -2.50 6.41 -10.97
CA THR A 155 -1.83 5.12 -11.18
C THR A 155 -1.44 4.86 -12.64
N SER A 156 -1.57 5.87 -13.50
CA SER A 156 -1.37 5.73 -14.96
C SER A 156 0.04 5.30 -15.36
N ARG A 157 1.03 5.50 -14.50
CA ARG A 157 2.41 5.05 -14.72
C ARG A 157 2.82 3.82 -13.92
N VAL A 158 1.93 3.30 -13.07
CA VAL A 158 2.27 2.18 -12.21
C VAL A 158 2.36 0.88 -13.00
N GLU A 159 3.50 0.21 -12.86
CA GLU A 159 3.81 -1.06 -13.50
C GLU A 159 3.68 -2.24 -12.52
N ARG A 160 3.81 -1.99 -11.21
CA ARG A 160 3.93 -3.00 -10.17
C ARG A 160 3.03 -2.70 -8.98
N MET A 161 2.07 -3.61 -8.71
CA MET A 161 1.09 -3.52 -7.62
C MET A 161 0.97 -4.83 -6.82
N GLU A 162 1.87 -5.78 -7.03
CA GLU A 162 1.82 -7.07 -6.35
C GLU A 162 1.83 -6.93 -4.83
N CYS A 163 1.01 -7.72 -4.13
CA CYS A 163 0.85 -7.74 -2.67
C CYS A 163 0.52 -6.38 -2.04
N MET A 164 -0.06 -5.42 -2.78
CA MET A 164 -0.19 -4.04 -2.28
C MET A 164 -1.00 -3.93 -1.00
N PHE A 165 -2.04 -4.76 -0.81
CA PHE A 165 -2.92 -4.81 0.36
C PHE A 165 -2.91 -6.19 1.04
N ASP A 166 -1.87 -6.99 0.80
CA ASP A 166 -1.71 -8.29 1.41
C ASP A 166 -1.77 -8.19 2.95
N GLU A 167 -2.56 -9.08 3.59
CA GLU A 167 -2.80 -9.10 5.04
C GLU A 167 -3.37 -7.80 5.64
N CYS A 168 -4.10 -7.00 4.86
CA CYS A 168 -4.90 -5.90 5.39
C CYS A 168 -6.20 -6.46 6.02
N PHE A 169 -6.08 -7.24 7.11
CA PHE A 169 -7.17 -8.02 7.71
C PHE A 169 -8.41 -7.20 8.06
N LYS A 170 -8.26 -5.93 8.49
CA LYS A 170 -9.38 -5.09 8.93
C LYS A 170 -9.93 -4.16 7.87
N LEU A 171 -9.33 -4.12 6.67
CA LEU A 171 -9.77 -3.25 5.59
C LEU A 171 -11.15 -3.67 5.09
N LYS A 172 -12.16 -2.82 5.29
CA LYS A 172 -13.56 -3.11 4.91
C LYS A 172 -13.94 -2.55 3.55
N HIS A 173 -13.51 -1.34 3.28
CA HIS A 173 -13.85 -0.61 2.06
C HIS A 173 -12.64 0.12 1.54
N ILE A 174 -12.48 0.09 0.21
CA ILE A 174 -11.45 0.85 -0.50
C ILE A 174 -12.02 1.33 -1.84
N ASN A 175 -11.79 2.59 -2.18
CA ASN A 175 -12.21 3.15 -3.46
C ASN A 175 -11.01 3.28 -4.41
N ILE A 176 -10.90 2.29 -5.30
CA ILE A 176 -9.85 2.17 -6.31
C ILE A 176 -10.46 1.94 -7.70
N SER A 177 -11.76 2.18 -7.84
CA SER A 177 -12.50 1.90 -9.08
C SER A 177 -12.07 2.74 -10.29
N ILE A 178 -11.40 3.88 -10.03
CA ILE A 178 -10.94 4.83 -11.05
C ILE A 178 -9.47 4.64 -11.44
N TRP A 179 -8.76 3.71 -10.81
CA TRP A 179 -7.35 3.49 -11.09
C TRP A 179 -7.12 3.07 -12.54
N ASP A 180 -6.14 3.67 -13.18
CA ASP A 180 -5.61 3.20 -14.45
C ASP A 180 -4.59 2.08 -14.21
N THR A 181 -4.95 0.87 -14.59
CA THR A 181 -4.10 -0.32 -14.44
C THR A 181 -3.49 -0.79 -15.76
N SER A 182 -3.55 0.04 -16.81
CA SER A 182 -3.16 -0.32 -18.17
C SER A 182 -1.67 -0.66 -18.35
N ASN A 183 -0.84 -0.29 -17.39
CA ASN A 183 0.59 -0.60 -17.39
C ASN A 183 0.98 -1.73 -16.44
N VAL A 184 0.04 -2.24 -15.63
CA VAL A 184 0.33 -3.26 -14.62
C VAL A 184 0.49 -4.64 -15.25
N GLU A 185 1.59 -5.33 -14.96
CA GLU A 185 1.88 -6.68 -15.44
C GLU A 185 1.67 -7.77 -14.38
N ASP A 186 1.78 -7.45 -13.11
CA ASP A 186 1.64 -8.40 -12.01
C ASP A 186 0.72 -7.86 -10.90
N MET A 187 -0.30 -8.65 -10.54
CA MET A 187 -1.29 -8.37 -9.49
C MET A 187 -1.39 -9.52 -8.48
N HIS A 188 -0.34 -10.40 -8.39
CA HIS A 188 -0.42 -11.52 -7.47
C HIS A 188 -0.60 -11.05 -6.04
N SER A 189 -1.40 -11.78 -5.29
CA SER A 189 -1.66 -11.56 -3.85
C SER A 189 -2.10 -10.12 -3.50
N MET A 190 -2.61 -9.33 -4.46
CA MET A 190 -2.88 -7.91 -4.22
C MET A 190 -3.83 -7.67 -3.04
N PHE A 191 -4.80 -8.56 -2.80
CA PHE A 191 -5.76 -8.53 -1.70
C PHE A 191 -5.72 -9.83 -0.88
N PHE A 192 -4.59 -10.53 -0.87
CA PHE A 192 -4.44 -11.77 -0.13
C PHE A 192 -4.77 -11.53 1.35
N ASN A 193 -5.64 -12.40 1.92
CA ASN A 193 -6.07 -12.27 3.33
C ASN A 193 -6.71 -10.92 3.72
N CYS A 194 -7.32 -10.18 2.80
CA CYS A 194 -8.18 -9.06 3.15
C CYS A 194 -9.51 -9.59 3.72
N THR A 195 -9.47 -10.18 4.92
CA THR A 195 -10.57 -10.99 5.47
C THR A 195 -11.85 -10.21 5.75
N ASN A 196 -11.79 -8.90 5.96
CA ASN A 196 -12.96 -8.04 6.22
C ASN A 196 -13.44 -7.26 4.99
N LEU A 197 -12.78 -7.39 3.84
CA LEU A 197 -13.17 -6.70 2.61
C LEU A 197 -14.53 -7.22 2.12
N GLU A 198 -15.53 -6.35 2.03
CA GLU A 198 -16.92 -6.76 1.73
C GLU A 198 -17.29 -6.68 0.26
N SER A 199 -16.75 -5.70 -0.47
CA SER A 199 -17.04 -5.51 -1.90
C SER A 199 -15.94 -4.75 -2.61
N LEU A 200 -15.78 -5.03 -3.91
CA LEU A 200 -14.92 -4.29 -4.84
C LEU A 200 -15.62 -4.13 -6.19
N ASN A 201 -15.42 -2.98 -6.81
CA ASN A 201 -15.77 -2.76 -8.20
C ASN A 201 -14.50 -2.46 -8.99
N LEU A 202 -14.07 -3.43 -9.78
CA LEU A 202 -12.87 -3.38 -10.63
C LEU A 202 -13.22 -3.46 -12.12
N SER A 203 -14.49 -3.24 -12.49
CA SER A 203 -14.98 -3.37 -13.86
C SER A 203 -14.33 -2.39 -14.86
N LYS A 204 -13.73 -1.29 -14.36
CA LYS A 204 -13.03 -0.32 -15.20
C LYS A 204 -11.53 -0.57 -15.32
N TRP A 205 -11.00 -1.53 -14.59
CA TRP A 205 -9.57 -1.83 -14.66
C TRP A 205 -9.20 -2.42 -16.02
N ASN A 206 -8.14 -1.89 -16.61
CA ASN A 206 -7.53 -2.45 -17.81
C ASN A 206 -6.45 -3.46 -17.41
N VAL A 207 -6.77 -4.74 -17.51
CA VAL A 207 -5.88 -5.85 -17.13
C VAL A 207 -5.24 -6.54 -18.36
N SER A 208 -5.21 -5.86 -19.50
CA SER A 208 -4.74 -6.46 -20.76
C SER A 208 -3.25 -6.82 -20.78
N LYS A 209 -2.43 -6.18 -19.93
CA LYS A 209 -1.01 -6.52 -19.78
C LYS A 209 -0.73 -7.52 -18.67
N VAL A 210 -1.72 -7.78 -17.79
CA VAL A 210 -1.50 -8.62 -16.62
C VAL A 210 -1.22 -10.07 -17.02
N ARG A 211 -0.14 -10.62 -16.47
CA ARG A 211 0.30 -12.00 -16.63
C ARG A 211 0.01 -12.87 -15.43
N ASN A 212 0.00 -12.28 -14.24
CA ASN A 212 -0.06 -13.01 -12.97
C ASN A 212 -1.14 -12.45 -12.05
N MET A 213 -2.13 -13.29 -11.70
CA MET A 213 -3.18 -13.01 -10.72
C MET A 213 -3.24 -14.10 -9.64
N HIS A 214 -2.11 -14.83 -9.41
CA HIS A 214 -2.00 -15.86 -8.39
C HIS A 214 -2.43 -15.32 -7.04
N ARG A 215 -3.38 -15.99 -6.37
CA ARG A 215 -3.90 -15.64 -5.04
C ARG A 215 -4.42 -14.20 -4.89
N MET A 216 -4.84 -13.53 -5.95
CA MET A 216 -5.18 -12.10 -5.89
C MET A 216 -6.24 -11.77 -4.83
N PHE A 217 -7.22 -12.66 -4.59
CA PHE A 217 -8.30 -12.52 -3.59
C PHE A 217 -8.35 -13.70 -2.62
N ASP A 218 -7.31 -14.52 -2.56
CA ASP A 218 -7.26 -15.67 -1.65
C ASP A 218 -7.43 -15.21 -0.19
N GLY A 219 -8.31 -15.88 0.56
CA GLY A 219 -8.61 -15.54 1.94
C GLY A 219 -9.48 -14.28 2.14
N CYS A 220 -10.07 -13.71 1.07
CA CYS A 220 -11.05 -12.63 1.18
C CYS A 220 -12.40 -13.19 1.68
N THR A 221 -12.42 -13.67 2.92
CA THR A 221 -13.54 -14.44 3.47
C THR A 221 -14.84 -13.66 3.62
N SER A 222 -14.80 -12.33 3.77
CA SER A 222 -16.01 -11.48 3.86
C SER A 222 -16.47 -10.90 2.53
N LEU A 223 -15.73 -11.12 1.43
CA LEU A 223 -16.05 -10.56 0.12
C LEU A 223 -17.35 -11.19 -0.44
N LYS A 224 -18.41 -10.38 -0.54
CA LYS A 224 -19.74 -10.81 -0.99
C LYS A 224 -19.97 -10.56 -2.47
N THR A 225 -19.47 -9.43 -2.95
CA THR A 225 -19.68 -8.95 -4.30
C THR A 225 -18.38 -8.50 -4.94
N LEU A 226 -18.15 -8.93 -6.19
CA LEU A 226 -17.01 -8.52 -7.00
C LEU A 226 -17.42 -8.38 -8.46
N ASP A 227 -17.13 -7.24 -9.06
CA ASP A 227 -17.42 -6.97 -10.46
C ASP A 227 -16.12 -6.89 -11.27
N LEU A 228 -15.88 -7.91 -12.09
CA LEU A 228 -14.76 -8.02 -13.03
C LEU A 228 -15.25 -8.01 -14.48
N SER A 229 -16.47 -7.54 -14.71
CA SER A 229 -17.04 -7.49 -16.05
C SER A 229 -16.20 -6.59 -16.97
N GLY A 230 -16.01 -7.05 -18.21
CA GLY A 230 -15.20 -6.32 -19.19
C GLY A 230 -13.70 -6.58 -19.14
N TRP A 231 -13.20 -7.35 -18.19
CA TRP A 231 -11.79 -7.73 -18.16
C TRP A 231 -11.39 -8.46 -19.44
N LYS A 232 -10.25 -8.06 -20.00
CA LYS A 232 -9.61 -8.71 -21.14
C LYS A 232 -8.20 -9.10 -20.71
N THR A 233 -7.91 -10.38 -20.72
CA THR A 233 -6.67 -10.94 -20.17
C THR A 233 -5.90 -11.77 -21.20
N PRO A 234 -5.54 -11.21 -22.39
CA PRO A 234 -4.90 -11.98 -23.45
C PRO A 234 -3.52 -12.51 -23.10
N ASN A 235 -2.86 -11.90 -22.12
CA ASN A 235 -1.51 -12.23 -21.69
C ASN A 235 -1.44 -13.03 -20.38
N LEU A 236 -2.60 -13.40 -19.80
CA LEU A 236 -2.67 -14.04 -18.49
C LEU A 236 -2.07 -15.45 -18.54
N GLU A 237 -1.16 -15.72 -17.61
CA GLU A 237 -0.43 -16.97 -17.47
C GLU A 237 -0.96 -17.80 -16.29
N THR A 238 -1.37 -17.13 -15.19
CA THR A 238 -1.88 -17.83 -14.01
C THR A 238 -2.97 -17.08 -13.27
N THR A 239 -3.96 -17.83 -12.81
CA THR A 239 -5.01 -17.46 -11.84
C THR A 239 -5.09 -18.48 -10.69
N GLN A 240 -4.00 -19.24 -10.47
CA GLN A 240 -3.96 -20.25 -9.40
C GLN A 240 -4.44 -19.66 -8.08
N TYR A 241 -5.38 -20.34 -7.42
CA TYR A 241 -5.93 -19.97 -6.11
C TYR A 241 -6.50 -18.55 -6.03
N MET A 242 -6.87 -17.92 -7.15
CA MET A 242 -7.26 -16.50 -7.20
C MET A 242 -8.39 -16.17 -6.23
N PHE A 243 -9.36 -17.06 -6.03
CA PHE A 243 -10.49 -16.92 -5.12
C PHE A 243 -10.55 -18.01 -4.06
N LEU A 244 -9.40 -18.61 -3.73
CA LEU A 244 -9.32 -19.63 -2.67
C LEU A 244 -9.88 -19.04 -1.36
N ASP A 245 -10.70 -19.79 -0.64
CA ASP A 245 -11.32 -19.38 0.63
C ASP A 245 -12.23 -18.11 0.56
N CYS A 246 -12.67 -17.67 -0.61
CA CYS A 246 -13.69 -16.62 -0.74
C CYS A 246 -15.08 -17.18 -0.35
N SER A 247 -15.26 -17.57 0.92
CA SER A 247 -16.40 -18.35 1.41
C SER A 247 -17.75 -17.64 1.37
N PHE A 248 -17.77 -16.30 1.22
CA PHE A 248 -18.99 -15.50 1.08
C PHE A 248 -19.17 -14.84 -0.30
N LEU A 249 -18.33 -15.14 -1.30
CA LEU A 249 -18.40 -14.54 -2.64
C LEU A 249 -19.56 -15.13 -3.45
N THR A 250 -20.77 -14.66 -3.20
CA THR A 250 -22.00 -15.14 -3.84
C THR A 250 -22.39 -14.36 -5.10
N SER A 251 -21.88 -13.12 -5.25
CA SER A 251 -22.14 -12.27 -6.41
C SER A 251 -20.83 -11.89 -7.10
N LEU A 252 -20.39 -12.76 -8.00
CA LEU A 252 -19.23 -12.54 -8.86
C LEU A 252 -19.72 -12.29 -10.31
N LYS A 253 -19.32 -11.15 -10.90
CA LYS A 253 -19.64 -10.82 -12.28
C LYS A 253 -18.40 -10.98 -13.14
N LEU A 254 -18.48 -11.84 -14.14
CA LEU A 254 -17.40 -12.16 -15.09
C LEU A 254 -17.84 -11.97 -16.53
N THR A 255 -18.82 -11.10 -16.81
CA THR A 255 -19.37 -10.90 -18.15
C THR A 255 -18.29 -10.40 -19.10
N GLY A 256 -18.03 -11.19 -20.16
CA GLY A 256 -17.04 -10.87 -21.18
C GLY A 256 -15.59 -11.16 -20.78
N TRP A 257 -15.34 -11.77 -19.61
CA TRP A 257 -14.04 -12.30 -19.27
C TRP A 257 -13.86 -13.72 -19.79
N GLU A 258 -12.86 -13.90 -20.63
CA GLU A 258 -12.47 -15.19 -21.18
C GLU A 258 -11.02 -15.49 -20.77
N LEU A 259 -10.80 -16.68 -20.22
CA LEU A 259 -9.46 -17.12 -19.85
C LEU A 259 -8.74 -17.65 -21.10
N PRO A 260 -7.45 -17.33 -21.28
CA PRO A 260 -6.62 -17.98 -22.29
C PRO A 260 -6.61 -19.50 -22.11
N SER A 261 -6.51 -20.25 -23.21
CA SER A 261 -6.60 -21.72 -23.16
C SER A 261 -5.47 -22.42 -22.42
N ASN A 262 -4.35 -21.74 -22.24
CA ASN A 262 -3.14 -22.22 -21.56
C ASN A 262 -2.93 -21.62 -20.17
N VAL A 263 -3.93 -20.89 -19.62
CA VAL A 263 -3.81 -20.29 -18.30
C VAL A 263 -3.82 -21.38 -17.24
N ASP A 264 -2.91 -21.27 -16.27
CA ASP A 264 -2.95 -22.10 -15.08
C ASP A 264 -4.00 -21.56 -14.10
N SER A 265 -5.05 -22.32 -13.91
CA SER A 265 -6.19 -21.96 -13.03
C SER A 265 -6.41 -22.98 -11.91
N GLU A 266 -5.36 -23.71 -11.49
CA GLU A 266 -5.43 -24.67 -10.40
C GLU A 266 -6.04 -24.01 -9.15
N GLY A 267 -7.04 -24.70 -8.57
CA GLY A 267 -7.65 -24.25 -7.32
C GLY A 267 -8.31 -22.88 -7.34
N MET A 268 -8.54 -22.26 -8.51
CA MET A 268 -9.03 -20.88 -8.64
C MET A 268 -10.26 -20.59 -7.77
N PHE A 269 -11.20 -21.54 -7.64
CA PHE A 269 -12.43 -21.43 -6.85
C PHE A 269 -12.50 -22.42 -5.69
N SER A 270 -11.38 -22.96 -5.24
CA SER A 270 -11.35 -23.90 -4.11
C SER A 270 -11.92 -23.25 -2.86
N ARG A 271 -12.86 -23.91 -2.18
CA ARG A 271 -13.57 -23.39 -0.98
C ARG A 271 -14.20 -22.02 -1.17
N CYS A 272 -14.62 -21.69 -2.39
CA CYS A 272 -15.25 -20.42 -2.75
C CYS A 272 -16.76 -20.62 -2.96
N ALA A 273 -17.57 -19.67 -2.47
CA ALA A 273 -19.02 -19.67 -2.70
C ALA A 273 -19.44 -19.19 -4.11
N SER A 274 -18.48 -18.95 -4.99
CA SER A 274 -18.70 -18.45 -6.35
C SER A 274 -19.70 -19.31 -7.14
N PRO A 275 -20.57 -18.68 -7.95
CA PRO A 275 -21.43 -19.39 -8.91
C PRO A 275 -20.66 -19.92 -10.13
N TYR A 276 -19.35 -19.80 -10.17
CA TYR A 276 -18.50 -20.25 -11.30
C TYR A 276 -17.54 -21.35 -10.86
N ASP A 277 -17.08 -22.10 -11.85
CA ASP A 277 -16.06 -23.13 -11.72
C ASP A 277 -15.23 -23.25 -13.00
N ILE A 278 -14.10 -23.97 -12.93
CA ILE A 278 -13.27 -24.30 -14.10
C ILE A 278 -13.50 -25.76 -14.47
N VAL A 279 -13.99 -26.00 -15.68
CA VAL A 279 -14.17 -27.34 -16.23
C VAL A 279 -13.47 -27.45 -17.59
N ASN A 280 -12.51 -28.37 -17.70
CA ASN A 280 -11.69 -28.54 -18.90
C ASN A 280 -11.02 -27.22 -19.36
N GLY A 281 -10.50 -26.43 -18.42
CA GLY A 281 -9.86 -25.14 -18.69
C GLY A 281 -10.81 -24.02 -19.10
N LYS A 282 -12.13 -24.21 -18.99
CA LYS A 282 -13.13 -23.19 -19.31
C LYS A 282 -13.88 -22.77 -18.07
N LEU A 283 -14.11 -21.46 -17.98
CA LEU A 283 -14.96 -20.88 -16.96
C LEU A 283 -16.42 -21.19 -17.27
N ILE A 284 -17.12 -21.84 -16.36
CA ILE A 284 -18.54 -22.18 -16.46
C ILE A 284 -19.31 -21.65 -15.26
N LYS A 285 -20.57 -21.29 -15.48
CA LYS A 285 -21.49 -20.95 -14.39
C LYS A 285 -22.16 -22.25 -13.90
N LYS A 286 -22.16 -22.43 -12.56
CA LYS A 286 -22.86 -23.54 -11.87
C LYS A 286 -24.36 -23.43 -11.99
#